data_c44c0ba34322ebed8a06ebc837764557
#
_entry.id   c44c0ba34322ebed8a06ebc837764557
#
_cell.length_a   1.000
_cell.length_b   1.000
_cell.length_c   1.000
_cell.angle_alpha   90.00
_cell.angle_beta   90.00
_cell.angle_gamma   90.00
#
_symmetry.space_group_name_H-M   'P 1'
#
loop_
_entity.id
_entity.type
_entity.pdbx_description
1 polymer ?
#
loop_
_entity_poly.entity_id
_entity_poly.type
_entity_poly.pdbx_seq_one_letter_code
_entity_poly.pdbx_strand_id
1 'polypeptide(L)'
;MFDSPWLSVFPEASRITLPRECDIYAPGEASDLVFFIERGAVVEIRTDHLGTSHAVGLSGRGSLVGARLAATNTSNMSVRATTITETVVRSMHRSVFLHATLRNPDLASAYMTQLARRLEVARHLSEVCSSTRAGDHILGVLHTVADVCGADVNGNASIPVPSSLLERMTGTPQRIVDATLRELRTRGIVELERDAIRWVM
;
A
#
# COMPACT_ATOMS: atom_id res chain seq x y z
N MET A 1 21.79 2.63 -6.96
CA MET A 1 21.15 1.39 -7.47
C MET A 1 20.48 0.74 -6.26
N PHE A 2 19.15 0.54 -6.29
CA PHE A 2 18.42 -0.01 -5.14
C PHE A 2 18.64 -1.54 -5.16
N ASP A 3 19.55 -2.00 -4.32
CA ASP A 3 19.88 -3.42 -4.19
C ASP A 3 18.96 -4.07 -3.16
N SER A 4 17.77 -4.45 -3.60
CA SER A 4 16.86 -5.23 -2.75
C SER A 4 17.25 -6.71 -2.84
N PRO A 5 17.47 -7.40 -1.70
CA PRO A 5 17.82 -8.82 -1.71
C PRO A 5 16.76 -9.70 -2.39
N TRP A 6 15.53 -9.19 -2.51
CA TRP A 6 14.43 -9.88 -3.18
C TRP A 6 14.59 -9.95 -4.71
N LEU A 7 15.29 -8.99 -5.34
CA LEU A 7 15.50 -8.98 -6.80
C LEU A 7 16.23 -10.22 -7.31
N SER A 8 17.13 -10.78 -6.51
CA SER A 8 17.87 -11.99 -6.87
C SER A 8 17.06 -13.28 -6.73
N VAL A 9 15.95 -13.23 -5.99
CA VAL A 9 15.13 -14.40 -5.65
C VAL A 9 13.85 -14.48 -6.47
N PHE A 10 13.21 -13.34 -6.74
CA PHE A 10 12.00 -13.31 -7.54
C PHE A 10 12.31 -13.40 -9.04
N PRO A 11 11.73 -14.39 -9.77
CA PRO A 11 12.04 -14.62 -11.19
C PRO A 11 11.70 -13.42 -12.06
N GLU A 12 12.58 -13.03 -12.96
CA GLU A 12 12.32 -12.00 -13.98
C GLU A 12 11.13 -12.40 -14.87
N ALA A 13 10.99 -13.69 -15.19
CA ALA A 13 9.92 -14.20 -16.01
C ALA A 13 8.51 -14.00 -15.40
N SER A 14 8.41 -13.74 -14.09
CA SER A 14 7.15 -13.46 -13.41
C SER A 14 6.83 -11.96 -13.33
N ARG A 15 7.62 -11.11 -13.97
CA ARG A 15 7.47 -9.67 -13.96
C ARG A 15 6.27 -9.23 -14.77
N ILE A 16 5.35 -8.52 -14.13
CA ILE A 16 4.15 -7.95 -14.77
C ILE A 16 4.00 -6.48 -14.39
N THR A 17 3.41 -5.71 -15.31
CA THR A 17 3.01 -4.33 -15.04
C THR A 17 1.50 -4.28 -14.90
N LEU A 18 1.05 -3.73 -13.78
CA LEU A 18 -0.36 -3.54 -13.45
C LEU A 18 -0.71 -2.05 -13.56
N PRO A 19 -1.83 -1.70 -14.19
CA PRO A 19 -2.30 -0.33 -14.22
C PRO A 19 -2.67 0.14 -12.81
N ARG A 20 -2.89 1.44 -12.66
CA ARG A 20 -3.45 2.03 -11.44
C ARG A 20 -4.86 1.49 -11.16
N GLU A 21 -5.24 1.40 -9.88
CA GLU A 21 -6.52 0.87 -9.41
C GLU A 21 -6.82 -0.58 -9.85
N CYS A 22 -5.77 -1.36 -10.08
CA CYS A 22 -5.87 -2.78 -10.40
C CYS A 22 -5.73 -3.60 -9.11
N ASP A 23 -6.62 -4.57 -8.93
CA ASP A 23 -6.53 -5.51 -7.80
C ASP A 23 -5.47 -6.58 -8.09
N ILE A 24 -4.59 -6.80 -7.13
CA ILE A 24 -3.62 -7.90 -7.13
C ILE A 24 -4.27 -9.17 -6.58
N TYR A 25 -5.14 -9.00 -5.57
CA TYR A 25 -6.01 -10.03 -5.01
C TYR A 25 -7.18 -9.39 -4.24
N ALA A 26 -8.25 -10.16 -4.06
CA ALA A 26 -9.45 -9.76 -3.34
C ALA A 26 -9.72 -10.65 -2.10
N PRO A 27 -10.54 -10.17 -1.14
CA PRO A 27 -10.93 -10.98 0.02
C PRO A 27 -11.64 -12.27 -0.40
N GLY A 28 -11.29 -13.37 0.26
CA GLY A 28 -11.82 -14.69 -0.05
C GLY A 28 -11.10 -15.43 -1.17
N GLU A 29 -10.31 -14.75 -1.99
CA GLU A 29 -9.50 -15.43 -3.02
C GLU A 29 -8.44 -16.31 -2.37
N ALA A 30 -8.33 -17.52 -2.86
CA ALA A 30 -7.19 -18.38 -2.56
C ALA A 30 -6.00 -17.90 -3.39
N SER A 31 -4.90 -17.57 -2.74
CA SER A 31 -3.67 -17.20 -3.42
C SER A 31 -2.49 -17.91 -2.79
N ASP A 32 -1.71 -18.54 -3.65
CA ASP A 32 -0.44 -19.17 -3.28
C ASP A 32 0.77 -18.32 -3.72
N LEU A 33 0.53 -17.05 -4.07
CA LEU A 33 1.57 -16.18 -4.56
C LEU A 33 1.97 -15.11 -3.54
N VAL A 34 3.26 -14.84 -3.49
CA VAL A 34 3.87 -13.67 -2.87
C VAL A 34 4.33 -12.75 -3.98
N PHE A 35 4.07 -11.44 -3.83
CA PHE A 35 4.43 -10.43 -4.80
C PHE A 35 5.48 -9.50 -4.23
N PHE A 36 6.52 -9.22 -5.02
CA PHE A 36 7.54 -8.22 -4.74
C PHE A 36 7.27 -6.98 -5.60
N ILE A 37 7.17 -5.81 -4.99
CA ILE A 37 6.98 -4.54 -5.68
C ILE A 37 8.32 -4.02 -6.16
N GLU A 38 8.56 -4.08 -7.46
CA GLU A 38 9.76 -3.54 -8.09
C GLU A 38 9.65 -2.02 -8.28
N ARG A 39 8.46 -1.53 -8.62
CA ARG A 39 8.11 -0.12 -8.80
C ARG A 39 6.64 0.11 -8.49
N GLY A 40 6.30 1.28 -7.98
CA GLY A 40 4.93 1.67 -7.68
C GLY A 40 4.56 1.45 -6.22
N ALA A 41 3.25 1.51 -5.95
CA ALA A 41 2.70 1.40 -4.61
C ALA A 41 1.36 0.67 -4.60
N VAL A 42 1.09 -0.02 -3.50
CA VAL A 42 -0.08 -0.87 -3.27
C VAL A 42 -0.69 -0.53 -1.92
N VAL A 43 -2.02 -0.43 -1.86
CA VAL A 43 -2.79 -0.33 -0.61
C VAL A 43 -3.49 -1.65 -0.33
N GLU A 44 -3.48 -2.08 0.92
CA GLU A 44 -4.32 -3.16 1.42
C GLU A 44 -5.53 -2.57 2.14
N ILE A 45 -6.72 -2.90 1.66
CA ILE A 45 -8.00 -2.38 2.15
C ILE A 45 -8.79 -3.52 2.78
N ARG A 46 -9.31 -3.26 3.97
CA ARG A 46 -10.27 -4.14 4.64
C ARG A 46 -11.65 -3.50 4.62
N THR A 47 -12.67 -4.30 4.30
CA THR A 47 -14.06 -3.91 4.47
C THR A 47 -14.60 -4.64 5.69
N ASP A 48 -15.22 -3.92 6.61
CA ASP A 48 -15.84 -4.47 7.80
C ASP A 48 -17.22 -5.08 7.50
N HIS A 49 -17.87 -5.63 8.52
CA HIS A 49 -19.19 -6.25 8.41
C HIS A 49 -20.34 -5.23 8.13
N LEU A 50 -20.07 -3.93 8.28
CA LEU A 50 -21.01 -2.85 7.95
C LEU A 50 -20.80 -2.32 6.54
N GLY A 51 -19.82 -2.85 5.80
CA GLY A 51 -19.47 -2.40 4.46
C GLY A 51 -18.53 -1.19 4.41
N THR A 52 -18.04 -0.72 5.56
CA THR A 52 -17.07 0.38 5.61
C THR A 52 -15.67 -0.14 5.29
N SER A 53 -15.01 0.52 4.37
CA SER A 53 -13.65 0.15 3.94
C SER A 53 -12.61 1.10 4.52
N HIS A 54 -11.45 0.56 4.91
CA HIS A 54 -10.31 1.37 5.36
C HIS A 54 -8.99 0.69 5.00
N ALA A 55 -7.97 1.52 4.80
CA ALA A 55 -6.62 1.06 4.58
C ALA A 55 -6.07 0.42 5.85
N VAL A 56 -5.51 -0.78 5.72
CA VAL A 56 -4.86 -1.51 6.80
C VAL A 56 -3.38 -1.76 6.54
N GLY A 57 -2.91 -1.41 5.35
CA GLY A 57 -1.52 -1.51 4.96
C GLY A 57 -1.22 -0.71 3.70
N LEU A 58 -0.02 -0.20 3.63
CA LEU A 58 0.55 0.49 2.48
C LEU A 58 1.93 -0.09 2.20
N SER A 59 2.22 -0.35 0.95
CA SER A 59 3.46 -0.98 0.51
C SER A 59 3.98 -0.30 -0.75
N GLY A 60 5.21 0.17 -0.71
CA GLY A 60 5.90 0.78 -1.84
C GLY A 60 6.98 -0.12 -2.43
N ARG A 61 7.83 0.49 -3.26
CA ARG A 61 8.98 -0.16 -3.88
C ARG A 61 9.83 -0.92 -2.86
N GLY A 62 10.22 -2.13 -3.20
CA GLY A 62 11.05 -3.00 -2.36
C GLY A 62 10.26 -3.82 -1.34
N SER A 63 8.94 -3.63 -1.25
CA SER A 63 8.07 -4.34 -0.33
C SER A 63 7.51 -5.63 -0.92
N LEU A 64 7.08 -6.52 -0.02
CA LEU A 64 6.34 -7.75 -0.36
C LEU A 64 4.86 -7.58 -0.04
N VAL A 65 4.00 -8.12 -0.89
CA VAL A 65 2.55 -8.18 -0.70
C VAL A 65 2.11 -9.64 -0.77
N GLY A 66 1.13 -10.04 0.04
CA GLY A 66 0.69 -11.44 0.12
C GLY A 66 1.60 -12.35 0.97
N ALA A 67 2.78 -11.90 1.40
CA ALA A 67 3.77 -12.71 2.13
C ALA A 67 3.25 -13.25 3.48
N ARG A 68 2.20 -12.65 4.06
CA ARG A 68 1.56 -13.16 5.28
C ARG A 68 1.08 -14.60 5.11
N LEU A 69 0.55 -14.95 3.95
CA LEU A 69 0.06 -16.32 3.69
C LEU A 69 1.18 -17.36 3.68
N ALA A 70 2.42 -16.96 3.39
CA ALA A 70 3.56 -17.86 3.48
C ALA A 70 3.90 -18.25 4.93
N ALA A 71 3.63 -17.35 5.88
CA ALA A 71 3.91 -17.55 7.30
C ALA A 71 2.72 -18.14 8.08
N THR A 72 1.53 -18.18 7.49
CA THR A 72 0.31 -18.70 8.12
C THR A 72 -0.27 -19.84 7.30
N ASN A 73 -0.92 -20.82 7.95
CA ASN A 73 -1.57 -21.93 7.25
C ASN A 73 -2.93 -21.54 6.63
N THR A 74 -3.18 -20.26 6.38
CA THR A 74 -4.39 -19.78 5.73
C THR A 74 -4.12 -19.56 4.25
N SER A 75 -5.04 -19.99 3.39
CA SER A 75 -4.95 -19.82 1.93
C SER A 75 -5.78 -18.64 1.43
N ASN A 76 -6.70 -18.11 2.23
CA ASN A 76 -7.61 -17.07 1.78
C ASN A 76 -7.12 -15.67 2.19
N MET A 77 -7.17 -14.75 1.24
CA MET A 77 -6.89 -13.34 1.49
C MET A 77 -8.00 -12.73 2.36
N SER A 78 -7.63 -11.98 3.39
CA SER A 78 -8.58 -11.28 4.28
C SER A 78 -8.74 -9.80 3.94
N VAL A 79 -7.98 -9.32 2.96
CA VAL A 79 -7.94 -7.93 2.52
C VAL A 79 -7.88 -7.88 0.99
N ARG A 80 -8.27 -6.75 0.42
CA ARG A 80 -8.06 -6.42 -0.98
C ARG A 80 -6.72 -5.70 -1.11
N ALA A 81 -5.89 -6.07 -2.07
CA ALA A 81 -4.69 -5.32 -2.43
C ALA A 81 -4.89 -4.66 -3.78
N THR A 82 -4.84 -3.34 -3.82
CA THR A 82 -5.08 -2.52 -5.01
C THR A 82 -3.87 -1.63 -5.28
N THR A 83 -3.47 -1.52 -6.53
CA THR A 83 -2.39 -0.61 -6.95
C THR A 83 -2.82 0.85 -6.83
N ILE A 84 -1.96 1.69 -6.24
CA ILE A 84 -2.16 3.15 -6.15
C ILE A 84 -1.64 3.83 -7.42
N THR A 85 -0.52 3.33 -7.93
CA THR A 85 0.14 3.80 -9.15
C THR A 85 0.18 2.71 -10.19
N GLU A 86 0.65 2.99 -11.41
CA GLU A 86 1.18 1.93 -12.27
C GLU A 86 2.27 1.20 -11.49
N THR A 87 2.10 -0.10 -11.33
CA THR A 87 2.93 -0.90 -10.43
C THR A 87 3.54 -2.09 -11.16
N VAL A 88 4.84 -2.26 -11.01
CA VAL A 88 5.58 -3.42 -11.52
C VAL A 88 5.81 -4.37 -10.36
N VAL A 89 5.33 -5.60 -10.51
CA VAL A 89 5.53 -6.65 -9.51
C VAL A 89 6.16 -7.88 -10.14
N ARG A 90 6.88 -8.63 -9.30
CA ARG A 90 7.27 -10.02 -9.60
C ARG A 90 6.53 -10.94 -8.63
N SER A 91 6.18 -12.12 -9.07
CA SER A 91 5.49 -13.10 -8.24
C SER A 91 6.29 -14.38 -8.03
N MET A 92 6.02 -15.04 -6.92
CA MET A 92 6.64 -16.31 -6.55
C MET A 92 5.65 -17.13 -5.75
N HIS A 93 5.67 -18.46 -5.92
CA HIS A 93 4.86 -19.34 -5.10
C HIS A 93 5.31 -19.29 -3.63
N ARG A 94 4.35 -19.23 -2.70
CA ARG A 94 4.59 -19.07 -1.25
C ARG A 94 5.55 -20.13 -0.67
N SER A 95 5.50 -21.37 -1.14
CA SER A 95 6.40 -22.43 -0.66
C SER A 95 7.86 -22.18 -1.07
N VAL A 96 8.07 -21.68 -2.29
CA VAL A 96 9.40 -21.30 -2.79
C VAL A 96 9.93 -20.10 -2.01
N PHE A 97 9.09 -19.08 -1.79
CA PHE A 97 9.42 -17.93 -0.97
C PHE A 97 9.83 -18.33 0.46
N LEU A 98 9.01 -19.16 1.11
CA LEU A 98 9.29 -19.62 2.47
C LEU A 98 10.60 -20.40 2.54
N HIS A 99 10.79 -21.33 1.59
CA HIS A 99 12.02 -22.13 1.51
C HIS A 99 13.27 -21.24 1.31
N ALA A 100 13.22 -20.27 0.39
CA ALA A 100 14.30 -19.32 0.18
C ALA A 100 14.61 -18.49 1.43
N THR A 101 13.56 -17.97 2.09
CA THR A 101 13.70 -17.15 3.30
C THR A 101 14.29 -17.93 4.47
N LEU A 102 13.87 -19.19 4.68
CA LEU A 102 14.38 -20.02 5.78
C LEU A 102 15.83 -20.46 5.58
N ARG A 103 16.31 -20.51 4.34
CA ARG A 103 17.69 -20.95 4.02
C ARG A 103 18.67 -19.81 3.89
N ASN A 104 18.21 -18.58 3.80
CA ASN A 104 19.07 -17.41 3.63
C ASN A 104 18.84 -16.41 4.77
N PRO A 105 19.80 -16.26 5.70
CA PRO A 105 19.68 -15.34 6.83
C PRO A 105 19.44 -13.88 6.43
N ASP A 106 20.00 -13.43 5.29
CA ASP A 106 19.81 -12.05 4.81
C ASP A 106 18.38 -11.81 4.35
N LEU A 107 17.78 -12.80 3.67
CA LEU A 107 16.35 -12.75 3.29
C LEU A 107 15.46 -12.82 4.53
N ALA A 108 15.79 -13.65 5.52
CA ALA A 108 15.03 -13.72 6.77
C ALA A 108 15.10 -12.37 7.53
N SER A 109 16.27 -11.76 7.61
CA SER A 109 16.47 -10.45 8.23
C SER A 109 15.69 -9.36 7.48
N ALA A 110 15.76 -9.34 6.15
CA ALA A 110 15.02 -8.42 5.31
C ALA A 110 13.49 -8.58 5.49
N TYR A 111 13.02 -9.83 5.62
CA TYR A 111 11.60 -10.10 5.86
C TYR A 111 11.15 -9.63 7.24
N MET A 112 11.93 -9.86 8.29
CA MET A 112 11.63 -9.36 9.64
C MET A 112 11.59 -7.83 9.67
N THR A 113 12.56 -7.17 9.03
CA THR A 113 12.57 -5.70 8.91
C THR A 113 11.29 -5.19 8.21
N GLN A 114 10.87 -5.87 7.17
CA GLN A 114 9.64 -5.50 6.46
C GLN A 114 8.39 -5.73 7.31
N LEU A 115 8.32 -6.81 8.07
CA LEU A 115 7.21 -7.05 8.99
C LEU A 115 7.12 -5.96 10.07
N ALA A 116 8.24 -5.52 10.61
CA ALA A 116 8.30 -4.41 11.56
C ALA A 116 7.75 -3.11 10.95
N ARG A 117 8.22 -2.74 9.75
CA ARG A 117 7.71 -1.56 9.01
C ARG A 117 6.20 -1.67 8.73
N ARG A 118 5.72 -2.84 8.30
CA ARG A 118 4.28 -3.05 8.08
C ARG A 118 3.47 -2.88 9.34
N LEU A 119 3.98 -3.33 10.49
CA LEU A 119 3.32 -3.14 11.78
C LEU A 119 3.24 -1.66 12.14
N GLU A 120 4.31 -0.89 11.93
CA GLU A 120 4.30 0.57 12.16
C GLU A 120 3.28 1.29 11.28
N VAL A 121 3.24 0.99 9.97
CA VAL A 121 2.25 1.54 9.05
C VAL A 121 0.82 1.17 9.49
N ALA A 122 0.58 -0.09 9.86
CA ALA A 122 -0.73 -0.54 10.30
C ALA A 122 -1.17 0.15 11.61
N ARG A 123 -0.26 0.35 12.55
CA ARG A 123 -0.53 1.10 13.79
C ARG A 123 -0.88 2.55 13.49
N HIS A 124 -0.08 3.22 12.65
CA HIS A 124 -0.35 4.60 12.25
C HIS A 124 -1.71 4.74 11.55
N LEU A 125 -2.03 3.86 10.60
CA LEU A 125 -3.35 3.85 9.95
C LEU A 125 -4.48 3.62 10.95
N SER A 126 -4.29 2.75 11.95
CA SER A 126 -5.27 2.51 13.02
C SER A 126 -5.48 3.74 13.89
N GLU A 127 -4.41 4.46 14.22
CA GLU A 127 -4.47 5.72 14.98
C GLU A 127 -5.21 6.80 14.18
N VAL A 128 -4.88 6.95 12.90
CA VAL A 128 -5.57 7.86 11.97
C VAL A 128 -7.06 7.52 11.91
N CYS A 129 -7.43 6.24 11.73
CA CYS A 129 -8.82 5.80 11.68
C CYS A 129 -9.58 5.99 13.00
N SER A 130 -8.90 6.15 14.12
CA SER A 130 -9.52 6.40 15.44
C SER A 130 -9.88 7.87 15.68
N SER A 131 -9.41 8.80 14.84
CA SER A 131 -9.77 10.22 14.92
C SER A 131 -11.28 10.43 14.68
N THR A 132 -11.86 11.38 15.36
CA THR A 132 -13.30 11.73 15.20
C THR A 132 -13.54 12.68 14.03
N ARG A 133 -12.49 13.22 13.43
CA ARG A 133 -12.59 14.21 12.33
C ARG A 133 -12.19 13.58 11.00
N ALA A 134 -13.10 13.59 10.04
CA ALA A 134 -12.82 13.08 8.70
C ALA A 134 -11.62 13.75 8.02
N GLY A 135 -11.39 15.04 8.30
CA GLY A 135 -10.22 15.76 7.79
C GLY A 135 -8.89 15.18 8.27
N ASP A 136 -8.82 14.79 9.54
CA ASP A 136 -7.62 14.20 10.13
C ASP A 136 -7.35 12.79 9.54
N HIS A 137 -8.42 12.01 9.26
CA HIS A 137 -8.33 10.74 8.55
C HIS A 137 -7.69 10.91 7.17
N ILE A 138 -8.24 11.85 6.39
CA ILE A 138 -7.79 12.09 5.01
C ILE A 138 -6.34 12.56 5.01
N LEU A 139 -5.97 13.51 5.89
CA LEU A 139 -4.62 14.00 6.03
C LEU A 139 -3.63 12.90 6.43
N GLY A 140 -3.97 12.08 7.44
CA GLY A 140 -3.11 11.01 7.90
C GLY A 140 -2.87 9.94 6.84
N VAL A 141 -3.91 9.56 6.08
CA VAL A 141 -3.78 8.63 4.95
C VAL A 141 -2.92 9.23 3.84
N LEU A 142 -3.14 10.51 3.47
CA LEU A 142 -2.34 11.20 2.47
C LEU A 142 -0.86 11.27 2.87
N HIS A 143 -0.59 11.58 4.13
CA HIS A 143 0.78 11.60 4.67
C HIS A 143 1.44 10.22 4.55
N THR A 144 0.74 9.16 4.96
CA THR A 144 1.26 7.79 4.87
C THR A 144 1.53 7.37 3.42
N VAL A 145 0.68 7.80 2.48
CA VAL A 145 0.91 7.53 1.05
C VAL A 145 2.12 8.31 0.54
N ALA A 146 2.29 9.57 0.95
CA ALA A 146 3.45 10.37 0.59
C ALA A 146 4.75 9.70 1.05
N ASP A 147 4.80 9.22 2.28
CA ASP A 147 5.95 8.51 2.84
C ASP A 147 6.29 7.22 2.06
N VAL A 148 5.26 6.48 1.65
CA VAL A 148 5.43 5.21 0.90
C VAL A 148 5.81 5.45 -0.55
N CYS A 149 5.22 6.45 -1.20
CA CYS A 149 5.52 6.79 -2.59
C CYS A 149 6.85 7.55 -2.75
N GLY A 150 7.33 8.16 -1.68
CA GLY A 150 8.52 9.02 -1.65
C GLY A 150 8.21 10.47 -2.03
N ALA A 151 8.84 11.41 -1.32
CA ALA A 151 8.86 12.83 -1.69
C ALA A 151 9.97 13.09 -2.72
N ASP A 152 9.80 14.16 -3.51
CA ASP A 152 10.84 14.67 -4.38
C ASP A 152 11.97 15.35 -3.56
N VAL A 153 13.03 15.80 -4.25
CA VAL A 153 14.19 16.47 -3.63
C VAL A 153 13.83 17.78 -2.91
N ASN A 154 12.64 18.32 -3.13
CA ASN A 154 12.14 19.55 -2.52
C ASN A 154 11.15 19.26 -1.36
N GLY A 155 10.96 17.99 -1.01
CA GLY A 155 10.00 17.59 0.02
C GLY A 155 8.54 17.53 -0.48
N ASN A 156 8.27 17.86 -1.76
CA ASN A 156 6.94 17.75 -2.33
C ASN A 156 6.65 16.29 -2.67
N ALA A 157 5.54 15.77 -2.19
CA ALA A 157 5.07 14.45 -2.56
C ALA A 157 3.91 14.57 -3.55
N SER A 158 4.08 14.02 -4.75
CA SER A 158 2.94 13.77 -5.62
C SER A 158 2.28 12.49 -5.16
N ILE A 159 1.07 12.62 -4.62
CA ILE A 159 0.27 11.51 -4.11
C ILE A 159 -0.70 11.12 -5.21
N PRO A 160 -0.40 10.12 -6.01
CA PRO A 160 -1.21 9.75 -7.17
C PRO A 160 -2.44 8.93 -6.72
N VAL A 161 -3.21 9.47 -5.78
CA VAL A 161 -4.42 8.83 -5.23
C VAL A 161 -5.64 9.59 -5.74
N PRO A 162 -6.53 8.94 -6.50
CA PRO A 162 -7.81 9.55 -6.85
C PRO A 162 -8.71 9.64 -5.62
N SER A 163 -9.62 10.61 -5.61
CA SER A 163 -10.54 10.81 -4.50
C SER A 163 -11.43 9.58 -4.21
N SER A 164 -11.78 8.81 -5.24
CA SER A 164 -12.50 7.52 -5.12
C SER A 164 -11.73 6.47 -4.32
N LEU A 165 -10.41 6.42 -4.49
CA LEU A 165 -9.58 5.50 -3.72
C LEU A 165 -9.41 6.00 -2.27
N LEU A 166 -9.33 7.33 -2.05
CA LEU A 166 -9.32 7.91 -0.70
C LEU A 166 -10.59 7.58 0.08
N GLU A 167 -11.78 7.61 -0.55
CA GLU A 167 -13.02 7.16 0.07
C GLU A 167 -12.86 5.74 0.64
N ARG A 168 -12.38 4.82 -0.19
CA ARG A 168 -12.15 3.42 0.21
C ARG A 168 -11.05 3.25 1.26
N MET A 169 -10.02 4.10 1.24
CA MET A 169 -8.90 4.06 2.19
C MET A 169 -9.27 4.61 3.56
N THR A 170 -10.17 5.60 3.62
CA THR A 170 -10.52 6.31 4.84
C THR A 170 -11.86 5.89 5.43
N GLY A 171 -12.71 5.18 4.68
CA GLY A 171 -14.10 4.93 5.04
C GLY A 171 -14.97 6.19 5.07
N THR A 172 -14.46 7.29 4.52
CA THR A 172 -15.12 8.60 4.53
C THR A 172 -15.90 8.77 3.24
N PRO A 173 -17.21 9.11 3.30
CA PRO A 173 -18.02 9.32 2.09
C PRO A 173 -17.39 10.31 1.11
N GLN A 174 -17.49 10.02 -0.19
CA GLN A 174 -16.85 10.79 -1.28
C GLN A 174 -17.10 12.30 -1.18
N ARG A 175 -18.33 12.70 -0.86
CA ARG A 175 -18.70 14.13 -0.68
C ARG A 175 -17.87 14.83 0.39
N ILE A 176 -17.49 14.12 1.46
CA ILE A 176 -16.69 14.66 2.57
C ILE A 176 -15.22 14.67 2.14
N VAL A 177 -14.74 13.65 1.45
CA VAL A 177 -13.40 13.62 0.86
C VAL A 177 -13.20 14.84 -0.04
N ASP A 178 -14.11 15.08 -0.98
CA ASP A 178 -14.06 16.19 -1.92
C ASP A 178 -14.14 17.56 -1.22
N ALA A 179 -14.95 17.68 -0.19
CA ALA A 179 -15.06 18.91 0.60
C ALA A 179 -13.75 19.20 1.36
N THR A 180 -13.20 18.19 2.01
CA THR A 180 -11.92 18.29 2.73
C THR A 180 -10.77 18.63 1.79
N LEU A 181 -10.67 17.97 0.64
CA LEU A 181 -9.62 18.26 -0.34
C LEU A 181 -9.71 19.71 -0.86
N ARG A 182 -10.91 20.25 -1.08
CA ARG A 182 -11.11 21.67 -1.44
C ARG A 182 -10.68 22.61 -0.33
N GLU A 183 -10.98 22.29 0.91
CA GLU A 183 -10.53 23.06 2.06
C GLU A 183 -9.01 23.07 2.17
N LEU A 184 -8.36 21.89 2.08
CA LEU A 184 -6.91 21.75 2.12
C LEU A 184 -6.23 22.52 0.98
N ARG A 185 -6.83 22.52 -0.22
CA ARG A 185 -6.36 23.34 -1.34
C ARG A 185 -6.47 24.84 -1.04
N THR A 186 -7.59 25.30 -0.47
CA THR A 186 -7.77 26.70 -0.10
C THR A 186 -6.74 27.16 0.94
N ARG A 187 -6.34 26.25 1.84
CA ARG A 187 -5.30 26.49 2.85
C ARG A 187 -3.87 26.37 2.30
N GLY A 188 -3.71 26.02 1.02
CA GLY A 188 -2.40 25.85 0.39
C GLY A 188 -1.63 24.62 0.85
N ILE A 189 -2.30 23.64 1.47
CA ILE A 189 -1.67 22.40 1.96
C ILE A 189 -1.53 21.39 0.84
N VAL A 190 -2.49 21.37 -0.10
CA VAL A 190 -2.47 20.49 -1.26
C VAL A 190 -2.81 21.27 -2.53
N GLU A 191 -2.25 20.83 -3.65
CA GLU A 191 -2.71 21.16 -4.99
C GLU A 191 -3.44 19.95 -5.57
N LEU A 192 -4.58 20.19 -6.22
CA LEU A 192 -5.36 19.13 -6.86
C LEU A 192 -5.02 19.14 -8.35
N GLU A 193 -4.35 18.11 -8.80
CA GLU A 193 -4.11 17.82 -10.21
C GLU A 193 -5.20 16.88 -10.76
N ARG A 194 -5.23 16.67 -12.08
CA ARG A 194 -6.28 15.87 -12.73
C ARG A 194 -6.39 14.44 -12.16
N ASP A 195 -5.24 13.84 -11.81
CA ASP A 195 -5.13 12.44 -11.37
C ASP A 195 -4.22 12.26 -10.14
N ALA A 196 -3.89 13.34 -9.45
CA ALA A 196 -3.00 13.30 -8.29
C ALA A 196 -3.31 14.45 -7.32
N ILE A 197 -2.94 14.25 -6.08
CA ILE A 197 -2.94 15.26 -5.04
C ILE A 197 -1.46 15.58 -4.78
N ARG A 198 -1.07 16.83 -4.96
CA ARG A 198 0.28 17.29 -4.68
C ARG A 198 0.31 17.88 -3.27
N TRP A 199 1.19 17.37 -2.47
CA TRP A 199 1.47 17.94 -1.16
C TRP A 199 2.38 19.16 -1.35
N VAL A 200 1.98 20.31 -0.81
CA VAL A 200 2.76 21.54 -0.85
C VAL A 200 3.20 21.82 0.59
N MET A 201 4.48 21.69 0.86
CA MET A 201 5.08 22.12 2.13
C MET A 201 5.68 23.51 2.01
#